data_cf211be94a33ac35e778e79b504803b2
#
_entry.id   cf211be94a33ac35e778e79b504803b2
#
_cell.length_a   1.000
_cell.length_b   1.000
_cell.length_c   1.000
_cell.angle_alpha   90.00
_cell.angle_beta   90.00
_cell.angle_gamma   90.00
#
_symmetry.space_group_name_H-M   'P 1'
#
loop_
_entity.id
_entity.type
_entity.pdbx_description
1 polymer ?
#
loop_
_entity_poly.entity_id
_entity_poly.type
_entity_poly.pdbx_seq_one_letter_code
_entity_poly.pdbx_strand_id
1 'polypeptide(L)'
;YNRGLLRAQVGDDNRAIEDFNFVIDMEPNNMMAIFNRGLLLDQTGDYRNAIKDYTTVIDEYPNFLLGYQYRAKARRRIGDNRGAEADEIVILKAQLEQQNGTNKQTAQNSDKESTRKKSDKNMNNYRKIVVADNDGMENKYKNEYRGRVQDRNITIVPQPMFILTYYEKVNEVNQIIHYNKYIADLNNKRLYPNRLLITNEETPLAEKQVTRHFASIDEQTTAIVQHPEDANKRFARSLDYYLVQDWENALVDLNDAIECDSTFMPAYFNRAIIRYKQLEFQKVEQQEQERQSSDHQFMYMKSEYNLIKKDLDKVIELAPDFIHAYYNRANLLVTLKDYRTAIDEYDRVIEMDPKMADAYYNRGLTHIYLGNNKQGIQDLSKAGELGKYSAYNVIKRFTEVKE
;
A
#
# COMPACT_ATOMS: atom_id res chain seq x y z
N TYR A 1 -4.93 -21.55 -9.76
CA TYR A 1 -4.57 -20.93 -8.49
C TYR A 1 -4.30 -19.43 -8.62
N ASN A 2 -3.28 -19.00 -9.39
CA ASN A 2 -2.88 -17.58 -9.52
C ASN A 2 -3.99 -16.68 -10.06
N ARG A 3 -4.84 -17.20 -10.98
CA ARG A 3 -6.01 -16.46 -11.46
C ARG A 3 -7.03 -16.22 -10.33
N GLY A 4 -7.23 -17.19 -9.45
CA GLY A 4 -8.08 -17.05 -8.26
C GLY A 4 -7.57 -15.99 -7.30
N LEU A 5 -6.24 -15.97 -7.03
CA LEU A 5 -5.63 -14.92 -6.21
C LEU A 5 -5.83 -13.53 -6.82
N LEU A 6 -5.61 -13.39 -8.13
CA LEU A 6 -5.80 -12.11 -8.82
C LEU A 6 -7.26 -11.64 -8.76
N ARG A 7 -8.22 -12.55 -8.95
CA ARG A 7 -9.65 -12.25 -8.85
C ARG A 7 -10.04 -11.83 -7.43
N ALA A 8 -9.49 -12.49 -6.40
CA ALA A 8 -9.68 -12.09 -5.01
C ALA A 8 -9.14 -10.67 -4.75
N GLN A 9 -7.97 -10.33 -5.29
CA GLN A 9 -7.39 -8.99 -5.15
C GLN A 9 -8.23 -7.88 -5.78
N VAL A 10 -8.95 -8.19 -6.86
CA VAL A 10 -9.83 -7.22 -7.53
C VAL A 10 -11.27 -7.26 -7.02
N GLY A 11 -11.56 -8.04 -5.95
CA GLY A 11 -12.89 -8.13 -5.33
C GLY A 11 -13.89 -8.99 -6.12
N ASP A 12 -13.44 -9.84 -7.06
CA ASP A 12 -14.29 -10.80 -7.77
C ASP A 12 -14.29 -12.15 -7.01
N ASP A 13 -14.78 -12.11 -5.75
CA ASP A 13 -14.70 -13.20 -4.80
C ASP A 13 -15.39 -14.48 -5.30
N ASN A 14 -16.53 -14.35 -5.95
CA ASN A 14 -17.27 -15.52 -6.46
C ASN A 14 -16.48 -16.27 -7.53
N ARG A 15 -15.90 -15.56 -8.50
CA ARG A 15 -15.08 -16.22 -9.51
C ARG A 15 -13.74 -16.69 -8.96
N ALA A 16 -13.21 -16.03 -7.93
CA ALA A 16 -12.05 -16.52 -7.21
C ALA A 16 -12.35 -17.85 -6.49
N ILE A 17 -13.51 -17.96 -5.84
CA ILE A 17 -13.98 -19.22 -5.23
C ILE A 17 -14.13 -20.32 -6.28
N GLU A 18 -14.70 -20.02 -7.47
CA GLU A 18 -14.79 -20.98 -8.57
C GLU A 18 -13.40 -21.46 -9.04
N ASP A 19 -12.45 -20.55 -9.14
CA ASP A 19 -11.06 -20.90 -9.50
C ASP A 19 -10.39 -21.77 -8.43
N PHE A 20 -10.61 -21.48 -7.14
CA PHE A 20 -10.10 -22.34 -6.07
C PHE A 20 -10.82 -23.68 -6.00
N ASN A 21 -12.13 -23.76 -6.27
CA ASN A 21 -12.84 -25.02 -6.40
C ASN A 21 -12.21 -25.89 -7.48
N PHE A 22 -11.93 -25.32 -8.67
CA PHE A 22 -11.28 -26.05 -9.74
C PHE A 22 -9.88 -26.57 -9.32
N VAL A 23 -9.10 -25.76 -8.59
CA VAL A 23 -7.78 -26.20 -8.08
C VAL A 23 -7.93 -27.35 -7.09
N ILE A 24 -8.91 -27.27 -6.18
CA ILE A 24 -9.16 -28.29 -5.15
C ILE A 24 -9.68 -29.58 -5.78
N ASP A 25 -10.49 -29.49 -6.84
CA ASP A 25 -10.97 -30.66 -7.59
C ASP A 25 -9.80 -31.41 -8.27
N MET A 26 -8.80 -30.68 -8.76
CA MET A 26 -7.62 -31.26 -9.39
C MET A 26 -6.56 -31.71 -8.37
N GLU A 27 -6.44 -30.99 -7.27
CA GLU A 27 -5.47 -31.20 -6.19
C GLU A 27 -6.16 -31.11 -4.83
N PRO A 28 -6.86 -32.17 -4.36
CA PRO A 28 -7.64 -32.14 -3.11
C PRO A 28 -6.83 -31.80 -1.86
N ASN A 29 -5.52 -32.01 -1.91
CA ASN A 29 -4.60 -31.72 -0.81
C ASN A 29 -3.91 -30.36 -0.94
N ASN A 30 -4.36 -29.47 -1.83
CA ASN A 30 -3.82 -28.13 -1.95
C ASN A 30 -4.36 -27.24 -0.83
N MET A 31 -3.73 -27.34 0.36
CA MET A 31 -4.16 -26.61 1.56
C MET A 31 -4.16 -25.10 1.40
N MET A 32 -3.32 -24.57 0.51
CA MET A 32 -3.29 -23.16 0.18
C MET A 32 -4.56 -22.72 -0.57
N ALA A 33 -5.03 -23.54 -1.52
CA ALA A 33 -6.26 -23.25 -2.23
C ALA A 33 -7.48 -23.37 -1.29
N ILE A 34 -7.49 -24.39 -0.41
CA ILE A 34 -8.55 -24.59 0.58
C ILE A 34 -8.61 -23.43 1.56
N PHE A 35 -7.45 -22.98 2.10
CA PHE A 35 -7.41 -21.86 3.02
C PHE A 35 -7.86 -20.55 2.38
N ASN A 36 -7.38 -20.25 1.17
CA ASN A 36 -7.79 -19.04 0.45
C ASN A 36 -9.29 -19.06 0.08
N ARG A 37 -9.82 -20.24 -0.30
CA ARG A 37 -11.26 -20.39 -0.50
C ARG A 37 -12.03 -20.14 0.80
N GLY A 38 -11.56 -20.66 1.94
CA GLY A 38 -12.14 -20.41 3.26
C GLY A 38 -12.20 -18.94 3.61
N LEU A 39 -11.13 -18.17 3.32
CA LEU A 39 -11.11 -16.72 3.53
C LEU A 39 -12.18 -16.00 2.70
N LEU A 40 -12.32 -16.36 1.43
CA LEU A 40 -13.32 -15.76 0.54
C LEU A 40 -14.75 -16.16 0.93
N LEU A 41 -14.96 -17.41 1.37
CA LEU A 41 -16.26 -17.86 1.89
C LEU A 41 -16.63 -17.10 3.17
N ASP A 42 -15.67 -16.82 4.05
CA ASP A 42 -15.89 -15.98 5.26
C ASP A 42 -16.25 -14.55 4.88
N GLN A 43 -15.56 -13.97 3.90
CA GLN A 43 -15.85 -12.62 3.37
C GLN A 43 -17.22 -12.54 2.70
N THR A 44 -17.62 -13.55 1.96
CA THR A 44 -18.92 -13.61 1.28
C THR A 44 -20.08 -14.05 2.18
N GLY A 45 -19.79 -14.34 3.47
CA GLY A 45 -20.80 -14.69 4.48
C GLY A 45 -21.19 -16.17 4.53
N ASP A 46 -20.53 -17.03 3.76
CA ASP A 46 -20.71 -18.49 3.86
C ASP A 46 -19.81 -19.09 4.96
N TYR A 47 -20.06 -18.65 6.19
CA TYR A 47 -19.27 -19.03 7.36
C TYR A 47 -19.23 -20.55 7.60
N ARG A 48 -20.30 -21.27 7.23
CA ARG A 48 -20.34 -22.73 7.45
C ARG A 48 -19.35 -23.48 6.58
N ASN A 49 -19.22 -23.11 5.32
CA ASN A 49 -18.25 -23.71 4.42
C ASN A 49 -16.84 -23.20 4.69
N ALA A 50 -16.68 -21.92 5.08
CA ALA A 50 -15.40 -21.39 5.58
C ALA A 50 -14.86 -22.20 6.76
N ILE A 51 -15.71 -22.52 7.76
CA ILE A 51 -15.33 -23.34 8.92
C ILE A 51 -14.86 -24.74 8.50
N LYS A 52 -15.48 -25.34 7.49
CA LYS A 52 -15.04 -26.65 6.95
C LYS A 52 -13.64 -26.54 6.35
N ASP A 53 -13.43 -25.53 5.51
CA ASP A 53 -12.14 -25.32 4.87
C ASP A 53 -11.04 -25.07 5.90
N TYR A 54 -11.27 -24.21 6.89
CA TYR A 54 -10.34 -23.99 7.99
C TYR A 54 -10.09 -25.27 8.80
N THR A 55 -11.11 -26.07 9.04
CA THR A 55 -10.96 -27.34 9.76
C THR A 55 -10.07 -28.31 8.99
N THR A 56 -10.28 -28.46 7.68
CA THR A 56 -9.43 -29.29 6.83
C THR A 56 -7.95 -28.86 6.90
N VAL A 57 -7.69 -27.55 6.88
CA VAL A 57 -6.32 -27.02 6.98
C VAL A 57 -5.73 -27.26 8.37
N ILE A 58 -6.50 -27.08 9.44
CA ILE A 58 -6.06 -27.29 10.82
C ILE A 58 -5.78 -28.78 11.10
N ASP A 59 -6.60 -29.67 10.54
CA ASP A 59 -6.43 -31.13 10.72
C ASP A 59 -5.11 -31.60 10.08
N GLU A 60 -4.69 -31.02 8.95
CA GLU A 60 -3.42 -31.32 8.29
C GLU A 60 -2.25 -30.57 8.96
N TYR A 61 -2.48 -29.34 9.45
CA TYR A 61 -1.47 -28.49 10.09
C TYR A 61 -1.91 -27.99 11.48
N PRO A 62 -1.86 -28.84 12.53
CA PRO A 62 -2.36 -28.48 13.86
C PRO A 62 -1.66 -27.29 14.53
N ASN A 63 -0.46 -26.91 14.07
CA ASN A 63 0.29 -25.78 14.60
C ASN A 63 0.04 -24.47 13.82
N PHE A 64 -0.87 -24.46 12.85
CA PHE A 64 -1.20 -23.28 12.06
C PHE A 64 -2.20 -22.40 12.80
N LEU A 65 -1.71 -21.56 13.72
CA LEU A 65 -2.53 -20.74 14.64
C LEU A 65 -3.46 -19.78 13.91
N LEU A 66 -3.07 -19.30 12.72
CA LEU A 66 -3.91 -18.42 11.90
C LEU A 66 -5.21 -19.13 11.46
N GLY A 67 -5.15 -20.42 11.16
CA GLY A 67 -6.34 -21.22 10.85
C GLY A 67 -7.35 -21.25 12.01
N TYR A 68 -6.87 -21.42 13.24
CA TYR A 68 -7.73 -21.37 14.44
C TYR A 68 -8.33 -19.98 14.63
N GLN A 69 -7.56 -18.91 14.38
CA GLN A 69 -8.04 -17.54 14.50
C GLN A 69 -9.23 -17.26 13.56
N TYR A 70 -9.09 -17.60 12.29
CA TYR A 70 -10.17 -17.41 11.31
C TYR A 70 -11.36 -18.34 11.59
N ARG A 71 -11.10 -19.58 12.00
CA ARG A 71 -12.19 -20.49 12.37
C ARG A 71 -12.97 -20.01 13.59
N ALA A 72 -12.30 -19.49 14.61
CA ALA A 72 -12.95 -18.91 15.79
C ALA A 72 -13.84 -17.71 15.38
N LYS A 73 -13.32 -16.81 14.52
CA LYS A 73 -14.05 -15.66 14.02
C LYS A 73 -15.31 -16.09 13.25
N ALA A 74 -15.20 -17.06 12.35
CA ALA A 74 -16.32 -17.59 11.58
C ALA A 74 -17.35 -18.33 12.48
N ARG A 75 -16.91 -19.08 13.50
CA ARG A 75 -17.77 -19.72 14.50
C ARG A 75 -18.57 -18.72 15.30
N ARG A 76 -17.98 -17.60 15.73
CA ARG A 76 -18.71 -16.51 16.40
C ARG A 76 -19.81 -15.91 15.53
N ARG A 77 -19.57 -15.79 14.22
CA ARG A 77 -20.56 -15.28 13.25
C ARG A 77 -21.79 -16.16 13.12
N ILE A 78 -21.65 -17.49 13.32
CA ILE A 78 -22.79 -18.42 13.29
C ILE A 78 -23.36 -18.74 14.69
N GLY A 79 -22.84 -18.11 15.76
CA GLY A 79 -23.29 -18.31 17.13
C GLY A 79 -22.67 -19.53 17.84
N ASP A 80 -21.68 -20.21 17.25
CA ASP A 80 -20.93 -21.30 17.89
C ASP A 80 -19.85 -20.74 18.83
N ASN A 81 -20.27 -20.14 19.93
CA ASN A 81 -19.36 -19.54 20.89
C ASN A 81 -18.46 -20.56 21.57
N ARG A 82 -18.97 -21.79 21.85
CA ARG A 82 -18.16 -22.84 22.49
C ARG A 82 -17.02 -23.31 21.58
N GLY A 83 -17.31 -23.50 20.30
CA GLY A 83 -16.29 -23.84 19.32
C GLY A 83 -15.26 -22.74 19.14
N ALA A 84 -15.68 -21.47 19.13
CA ALA A 84 -14.78 -20.33 19.06
C ALA A 84 -13.85 -20.23 20.27
N GLU A 85 -14.37 -20.38 21.49
CA GLU A 85 -13.57 -20.38 22.72
C GLU A 85 -12.53 -21.53 22.74
N ALA A 86 -12.91 -22.71 22.23
CA ALA A 86 -11.98 -23.83 22.13
C ALA A 86 -10.79 -23.51 21.21
N ASP A 87 -11.04 -22.86 20.07
CA ASP A 87 -9.98 -22.41 19.16
C ASP A 87 -9.09 -21.32 19.80
N GLU A 88 -9.68 -20.36 20.50
CA GLU A 88 -8.95 -19.30 21.19
C GLU A 88 -8.06 -19.84 22.32
N ILE A 89 -8.51 -20.87 23.04
CA ILE A 89 -7.69 -21.56 24.06
C ILE A 89 -6.43 -22.19 23.42
N VAL A 90 -6.54 -22.76 22.22
CA VAL A 90 -5.37 -23.31 21.52
C VAL A 90 -4.37 -22.19 21.19
N ILE A 91 -4.85 -21.05 20.70
CA ILE A 91 -4.01 -19.90 20.38
C ILE A 91 -3.31 -19.38 21.64
N LEU A 92 -4.07 -19.19 22.73
CA LEU A 92 -3.54 -18.71 24.00
C LEU A 92 -2.47 -19.63 24.59
N LYS A 93 -2.69 -20.95 24.56
CA LYS A 93 -1.70 -21.93 24.99
C LYS A 93 -0.40 -21.83 24.20
N ALA A 94 -0.49 -21.74 22.87
CA ALA A 94 0.68 -21.61 22.02
C ALA A 94 1.46 -20.30 22.28
N GLN A 95 0.76 -19.20 22.56
CA GLN A 95 1.37 -17.92 22.91
C GLN A 95 2.09 -17.98 24.27
N LEU A 96 1.48 -18.61 25.27
CA LEU A 96 2.08 -18.81 26.59
C LEU A 96 3.33 -19.71 26.53
N GLU A 97 3.31 -20.76 25.72
CA GLU A 97 4.47 -21.62 25.48
C GLU A 97 5.62 -20.87 24.81
N GLN A 98 5.34 -19.96 23.90
CA GLN A 98 6.34 -19.08 23.30
C GLN A 98 6.94 -18.08 24.31
N GLN A 99 6.13 -17.51 25.20
CA GLN A 99 6.59 -16.56 26.22
C GLN A 99 7.44 -17.25 27.30
N ASN A 100 7.13 -18.49 27.66
CA ASN A 100 7.83 -19.22 28.73
C ASN A 100 9.13 -19.89 28.24
N GLY A 101 9.59 -19.65 27.03
CA GLY A 101 10.88 -20.11 26.52
C GLY A 101 11.04 -21.64 26.41
N THR A 102 9.94 -22.41 26.45
CA THR A 102 9.95 -23.86 26.34
C THR A 102 9.86 -24.36 24.89
N ASN A 103 10.44 -23.64 23.96
CA ASN A 103 10.63 -24.16 22.60
C ASN A 103 11.84 -25.08 22.58
N LYS A 104 11.67 -26.34 22.94
CA LYS A 104 12.57 -27.39 22.48
C LYS A 104 12.38 -27.51 20.96
N GLN A 105 13.33 -26.95 20.23
CA GLN A 105 13.54 -27.29 18.82
C GLN A 105 13.81 -28.80 18.74
N THR A 106 12.79 -29.57 18.44
CA THR A 106 12.99 -30.90 17.91
C THR A 106 13.42 -30.75 16.45
N ALA A 107 14.73 -30.53 16.29
CA ALA A 107 15.39 -30.79 15.02
C ALA A 107 15.34 -32.30 14.80
N GLN A 108 14.34 -32.78 14.07
CA GLN A 108 14.42 -34.11 13.48
C GLN A 108 15.09 -33.99 12.12
N ASN A 109 16.35 -34.42 12.11
CA ASN A 109 17.03 -34.86 10.91
C ASN A 109 16.15 -35.90 10.20
N SER A 110 15.70 -35.60 9.01
CA SER A 110 15.18 -36.63 8.11
C SER A 110 15.91 -36.55 6.80
N ASP A 111 16.44 -37.72 6.50
CA ASP A 111 17.23 -38.15 5.41
C ASP A 111 16.90 -37.59 4.02
N LYS A 112 17.95 -37.41 3.28
CA LYS A 112 18.03 -37.17 1.85
C LYS A 112 17.29 -38.30 1.10
N GLU A 113 16.25 -37.98 0.36
CA GLU A 113 16.02 -38.53 -0.98
C GLU A 113 14.86 -37.88 -1.73
N SER A 114 15.10 -37.73 -3.03
CA SER A 114 14.20 -37.53 -4.18
C SER A 114 13.65 -36.13 -4.49
N THR A 115 14.22 -35.62 -5.49
CA THR A 115 13.85 -34.80 -6.65
C THR A 115 12.35 -34.69 -6.98
N ARG A 116 11.61 -33.99 -6.14
CA ARG A 116 10.48 -33.11 -6.41
C ARG A 116 10.35 -32.25 -5.15
N LYS A 117 10.44 -30.95 -5.29
CA LYS A 117 10.23 -30.03 -4.17
C LYS A 117 8.83 -30.30 -3.59
N LYS A 118 8.75 -31.12 -2.55
CA LYS A 118 7.57 -31.18 -1.70
C LYS A 118 7.36 -29.77 -1.19
N SER A 119 6.18 -29.22 -1.39
CA SER A 119 5.77 -27.94 -0.82
C SER A 119 6.19 -27.90 0.64
N ASP A 120 6.80 -26.78 1.03
CA ASP A 120 7.25 -26.54 2.40
C ASP A 120 6.09 -26.82 3.35
N LYS A 121 6.27 -27.79 4.25
CA LYS A 121 5.22 -28.22 5.19
C LYS A 121 4.93 -27.19 6.27
N ASN A 122 5.68 -26.09 6.34
CA ASN A 122 5.49 -25.06 7.35
C ASN A 122 4.61 -23.93 6.79
N MET A 123 3.29 -24.04 7.00
CA MET A 123 2.31 -23.02 6.60
C MET A 123 2.61 -21.62 7.18
N ASN A 124 3.37 -21.51 8.27
CA ASN A 124 3.76 -20.20 8.83
C ASN A 124 4.74 -19.42 7.94
N ASN A 125 5.40 -20.08 6.99
CA ASN A 125 6.24 -19.41 5.99
C ASN A 125 5.42 -18.73 4.89
N TYR A 126 4.13 -19.04 4.78
CA TYR A 126 3.20 -18.46 3.80
C TYR A 126 2.42 -17.25 4.35
N ARG A 127 3.06 -16.44 5.21
CA ARG A 127 2.47 -15.19 5.74
C ARG A 127 2.09 -14.15 4.67
N LYS A 128 2.36 -14.41 3.40
CA LYS A 128 1.96 -13.60 2.24
C LYS A 128 0.74 -14.15 1.52
N ILE A 129 -0.13 -14.89 2.20
CA ILE A 129 -1.47 -15.13 1.71
C ILE A 129 -2.14 -13.77 1.65
N VAL A 130 -2.65 -13.40 0.48
CA VAL A 130 -3.31 -12.11 0.27
C VAL A 130 -4.60 -12.13 1.09
N VAL A 131 -4.47 -11.69 2.33
CA VAL A 131 -5.60 -11.30 3.13
C VAL A 131 -5.83 -9.83 2.80
N ALA A 132 -6.90 -9.52 2.12
CA ALA A 132 -7.41 -8.17 2.16
C ALA A 132 -7.82 -7.90 3.60
N ASP A 133 -7.00 -7.15 4.35
CA ASP A 133 -7.35 -6.69 5.69
C ASP A 133 -8.56 -5.77 5.60
N ASN A 134 -9.73 -6.37 5.79
CA ASN A 134 -10.97 -5.65 6.02
C ASN A 134 -11.40 -5.88 7.48
N ASP A 135 -10.58 -5.46 8.42
CA ASP A 135 -10.98 -5.35 9.81
C ASP A 135 -11.90 -4.14 9.98
N GLY A 136 -13.19 -4.35 9.78
CA GLY A 136 -14.16 -3.37 10.24
C GLY A 136 -15.48 -3.23 9.48
N MET A 137 -15.73 -3.92 8.38
CA MET A 137 -17.02 -3.80 7.69
C MET A 137 -17.78 -5.12 7.62
N GLU A 138 -18.97 -5.15 8.22
CA GLU A 138 -19.92 -6.24 8.03
C GLU A 138 -20.36 -6.30 6.56
N ASN A 139 -19.87 -7.28 5.84
CA ASN A 139 -20.36 -7.56 4.49
C ASN A 139 -21.77 -8.16 4.55
N LYS A 140 -22.78 -7.36 4.22
CA LYS A 140 -24.20 -7.75 4.15
C LYS A 140 -24.60 -8.34 2.79
N TYR A 141 -23.72 -9.04 2.08
CA TYR A 141 -24.03 -9.48 0.73
C TYR A 141 -24.45 -10.95 0.67
N LYS A 142 -25.68 -11.17 0.16
CA LYS A 142 -26.25 -12.47 -0.15
C LYS A 142 -25.68 -13.00 -1.48
N ASN A 143 -25.50 -14.32 -1.59
CA ASN A 143 -25.00 -15.06 -2.75
C ASN A 143 -25.77 -14.85 -4.08
N GLU A 144 -26.73 -13.93 -4.13
CA GLU A 144 -27.59 -13.66 -5.29
C GLU A 144 -26.95 -12.82 -6.39
N TYR A 145 -25.74 -12.30 -6.17
CA TYR A 145 -25.09 -11.32 -7.06
C TYR A 145 -23.90 -11.89 -7.85
N ARG A 146 -24.05 -13.10 -8.41
CA ARG A 146 -23.04 -13.67 -9.32
C ARG A 146 -22.71 -12.68 -10.43
N GLY A 147 -21.45 -12.23 -10.49
CA GLY A 147 -20.92 -11.36 -11.54
C GLY A 147 -21.05 -9.85 -11.32
N ARG A 148 -21.51 -9.40 -10.15
CA ARG A 148 -21.46 -7.96 -9.76
C ARG A 148 -20.30 -7.72 -8.80
N VAL A 149 -19.70 -6.52 -8.86
CA VAL A 149 -18.73 -6.08 -7.84
C VAL A 149 -19.45 -6.06 -6.50
N GLN A 150 -18.97 -6.87 -5.56
CA GLN A 150 -19.64 -7.11 -4.28
C GLN A 150 -19.27 -6.08 -3.24
N ASP A 151 -18.18 -5.35 -3.42
CA ASP A 151 -17.75 -4.32 -2.49
C ASP A 151 -18.26 -2.94 -2.91
N ARG A 152 -19.43 -2.57 -2.38
CA ARG A 152 -19.95 -1.19 -2.50
C ARG A 152 -19.21 -0.20 -1.58
N ASN A 153 -18.38 -0.70 -0.68
CA ASN A 153 -17.67 0.09 0.32
C ASN A 153 -16.18 0.31 -0.03
N ILE A 154 -15.76 0.02 -1.26
CA ILE A 154 -14.41 0.40 -1.71
C ILE A 154 -14.26 1.90 -1.50
N THR A 155 -13.37 2.27 -0.59
CA THR A 155 -12.97 3.66 -0.43
C THR A 155 -12.25 4.08 -1.69
N ILE A 156 -12.84 5.00 -2.45
CA ILE A 156 -12.20 5.56 -3.65
C ILE A 156 -11.15 6.53 -3.16
N VAL A 157 -9.90 6.08 -3.22
CA VAL A 157 -8.75 6.89 -2.81
C VAL A 157 -7.98 7.32 -4.06
N PRO A 158 -7.66 8.61 -4.22
CA PRO A 158 -6.74 9.05 -5.26
C PRO A 158 -5.38 8.36 -5.12
N GLN A 159 -4.70 8.15 -6.24
CA GLN A 159 -3.33 7.62 -6.21
C GLN A 159 -2.40 8.61 -5.50
N PRO A 160 -1.51 8.13 -4.62
CA PRO A 160 -0.67 8.97 -3.78
C PRO A 160 0.29 9.86 -4.58
N MET A 161 0.88 10.83 -3.89
CA MET A 161 1.97 11.65 -4.42
C MET A 161 3.25 10.84 -4.58
N PHE A 162 4.04 11.15 -5.60
CA PHE A 162 5.36 10.57 -5.80
C PHE A 162 6.39 11.19 -4.87
N ILE A 163 7.33 10.39 -4.40
CA ILE A 163 8.47 10.82 -3.57
C ILE A 163 9.77 10.20 -4.08
N LEU A 164 10.89 10.88 -3.90
CA LEU A 164 12.22 10.31 -4.10
C LEU A 164 12.63 9.52 -2.86
N THR A 165 13.09 8.29 -3.04
CA THR A 165 13.46 7.40 -1.94
C THR A 165 14.47 6.34 -2.37
N TYR A 166 15.06 5.64 -1.40
CA TYR A 166 15.86 4.41 -1.59
C TYR A 166 15.04 3.12 -1.57
N TYR A 167 13.74 3.25 -1.67
CA TYR A 167 12.84 2.15 -1.46
C TYR A 167 13.06 1.03 -2.48
N GLU A 168 13.51 -0.13 -2.03
CA GLU A 168 13.62 -1.34 -2.84
C GLU A 168 12.33 -2.15 -2.73
N LYS A 169 11.52 -2.14 -3.77
CA LYS A 169 10.47 -3.16 -3.92
C LYS A 169 11.14 -4.50 -4.19
N VAL A 170 10.95 -5.44 -3.27
CA VAL A 170 11.42 -6.82 -3.44
C VAL A 170 10.52 -7.50 -4.49
N ASN A 171 11.07 -7.67 -5.72
CA ASN A 171 10.60 -8.64 -6.73
C ASN A 171 9.16 -8.51 -7.24
N GLU A 172 8.72 -7.37 -7.73
CA GLU A 172 7.61 -7.32 -8.66
C GLU A 172 8.14 -7.33 -10.12
N VAL A 173 7.84 -8.43 -10.82
CA VAL A 173 8.30 -8.72 -12.19
C VAL A 173 7.76 -7.70 -13.23
N ASN A 174 6.83 -6.83 -12.87
CA ASN A 174 6.12 -5.93 -13.77
C ASN A 174 6.15 -4.45 -13.35
N GLN A 175 7.17 -3.98 -12.65
CA GLN A 175 7.32 -2.54 -12.42
C GLN A 175 7.70 -1.84 -13.71
N ILE A 176 6.81 -1.00 -14.23
CA ILE A 176 7.16 -0.01 -15.24
C ILE A 176 8.01 1.05 -14.54
N ILE A 177 9.34 0.93 -14.66
CA ILE A 177 10.25 1.97 -14.20
C ILE A 177 10.19 3.09 -15.24
N HIS A 178 9.48 4.16 -14.93
CA HIS A 178 9.49 5.35 -15.76
C HIS A 178 10.88 5.97 -15.72
N TYR A 179 11.52 6.09 -16.88
CA TYR A 179 12.78 6.79 -16.99
C TYR A 179 12.58 8.27 -16.66
N ASN A 180 13.36 8.76 -15.69
CA ASN A 180 13.40 10.17 -15.37
C ASN A 180 14.84 10.66 -15.45
N LYS A 181 15.08 11.64 -16.33
CA LYS A 181 16.40 12.21 -16.61
C LYS A 181 17.09 12.72 -15.36
N TYR A 182 16.39 13.49 -14.52
CA TYR A 182 16.97 14.06 -13.30
C TYR A 182 17.42 13.00 -12.30
N ILE A 183 16.62 11.95 -12.13
CA ILE A 183 16.95 10.85 -11.23
C ILE A 183 18.10 10.01 -11.81
N ALA A 184 18.11 9.80 -13.12
CA ALA A 184 19.21 9.12 -13.79
C ALA A 184 20.53 9.89 -13.62
N ASP A 185 20.52 11.22 -13.77
CA ASP A 185 21.68 12.09 -13.58
C ASP A 185 22.18 12.07 -12.13
N LEU A 186 21.28 12.09 -11.14
CA LEU A 186 21.63 11.96 -9.72
C LEU A 186 22.27 10.61 -9.43
N ASN A 187 21.70 9.52 -9.94
CA ASN A 187 22.23 8.17 -9.75
C ASN A 187 23.59 7.97 -10.44
N ASN A 188 23.80 8.59 -11.61
CA ASN A 188 25.06 8.52 -12.33
C ASN A 188 26.21 9.20 -11.58
N LYS A 189 25.92 10.21 -10.78
CA LYS A 189 26.92 10.89 -9.93
C LYS A 189 27.39 10.05 -8.75
N ARG A 190 26.68 8.96 -8.41
CA ARG A 190 27.01 8.03 -7.30
C ARG A 190 27.23 8.74 -5.95
N LEU A 191 26.46 9.76 -5.68
CA LEU A 191 26.55 10.57 -4.46
C LEU A 191 25.82 9.95 -3.27
N TYR A 192 24.96 8.97 -3.52
CA TYR A 192 24.06 8.37 -2.53
C TYR A 192 24.45 6.93 -2.22
N PRO A 193 24.21 6.44 -0.97
CA PRO A 193 24.54 5.07 -0.56
C PRO A 193 23.74 4.03 -1.35
N ASN A 194 22.52 4.35 -1.77
CA ASN A 194 21.65 3.48 -2.55
C ASN A 194 21.13 4.22 -3.80
N ARG A 195 20.59 3.45 -4.75
CA ARG A 195 19.98 4.01 -5.95
C ARG A 195 18.69 4.77 -5.60
N LEU A 196 18.59 6.01 -6.04
CA LEU A 196 17.36 6.80 -5.93
C LEU A 196 16.28 6.26 -6.88
N LEU A 197 15.08 6.15 -6.36
CA LEU A 197 13.87 5.81 -7.09
C LEU A 197 12.83 6.89 -6.86
N ILE A 198 11.90 7.03 -7.80
CA ILE A 198 10.69 7.80 -7.61
C ILE A 198 9.51 6.83 -7.56
N THR A 199 8.70 6.93 -6.52
CA THR A 199 7.56 6.04 -6.31
C THR A 199 6.43 6.75 -5.57
N ASN A 200 5.21 6.31 -5.79
CA ASN A 200 4.03 6.68 -5.03
C ASN A 200 3.49 5.51 -4.18
N GLU A 201 4.21 4.39 -4.17
CA GLU A 201 3.84 3.21 -3.39
C GLU A 201 4.77 3.05 -2.19
N GLU A 202 4.19 2.76 -1.04
CA GLU A 202 4.89 2.46 0.20
C GLU A 202 4.74 0.99 0.55
N THR A 203 5.83 0.38 0.99
CA THR A 203 5.82 -0.98 1.54
C THR A 203 6.51 -0.95 2.90
N PRO A 204 5.97 -1.58 3.93
CA PRO A 204 6.61 -1.65 5.23
C PRO A 204 8.02 -2.23 5.13
N LEU A 205 8.97 -1.61 5.80
CA LEU A 205 10.34 -2.09 5.88
C LEU A 205 10.41 -3.37 6.73
N ALA A 206 11.22 -4.33 6.29
CA ALA A 206 11.60 -5.45 7.13
C ALA A 206 12.58 -4.98 8.23
N GLU A 207 12.60 -5.65 9.39
CA GLU A 207 13.47 -5.30 10.53
C GLU A 207 14.95 -5.09 10.15
N LYS A 208 15.47 -5.95 9.27
CA LYS A 208 16.84 -5.82 8.76
C LYS A 208 17.06 -4.56 7.93
N GLN A 209 16.04 -4.09 7.23
CA GLN A 209 16.13 -2.85 6.45
C GLN A 209 16.11 -1.64 7.39
N VAL A 210 15.25 -1.66 8.42
CA VAL A 210 15.21 -0.61 9.46
C VAL A 210 16.57 -0.44 10.11
N THR A 211 17.22 -1.53 10.55
CA THR A 211 18.57 -1.50 11.14
C THR A 211 19.61 -0.92 10.16
N ARG A 212 19.51 -1.24 8.88
CA ARG A 212 20.42 -0.70 7.85
C ARG A 212 20.23 0.82 7.66
N HIS A 213 18.99 1.32 7.68
CA HIS A 213 18.73 2.75 7.57
C HIS A 213 19.25 3.53 8.79
N PHE A 214 19.13 2.98 10.01
CA PHE A 214 19.76 3.60 11.19
C PHE A 214 21.29 3.65 11.08
N ALA A 215 21.93 2.59 10.61
CA ALA A 215 23.38 2.61 10.37
C ALA A 215 23.76 3.65 9.31
N SER A 216 23.00 3.78 8.24
CA SER A 216 23.20 4.80 7.21
C SER A 216 23.04 6.23 7.77
N ILE A 217 22.07 6.48 8.67
CA ILE A 217 21.91 7.76 9.37
C ILE A 217 23.20 8.13 10.13
N ASP A 218 23.79 7.18 10.86
CA ASP A 218 25.04 7.41 11.61
C ASP A 218 26.21 7.72 10.67
N GLU A 219 26.32 6.99 9.55
CA GLU A 219 27.34 7.21 8.53
C GLU A 219 27.19 8.60 7.88
N GLN A 220 25.97 8.97 7.47
CA GLN A 220 25.70 10.30 6.89
C GLN A 220 25.91 11.42 7.91
N THR A 221 25.59 11.19 9.19
CA THR A 221 25.85 12.16 10.26
C THR A 221 27.34 12.45 10.37
N THR A 222 28.17 11.43 10.34
CA THR A 222 29.63 11.59 10.35
C THR A 222 30.12 12.34 9.09
N ALA A 223 29.57 12.01 7.92
CA ALA A 223 29.91 12.65 6.66
C ALA A 223 29.50 14.14 6.62
N ILE A 224 28.35 14.50 7.23
CA ILE A 224 27.88 15.89 7.34
C ILE A 224 28.82 16.73 8.24
N VAL A 225 29.33 16.14 9.33
CA VAL A 225 30.31 16.82 10.19
C VAL A 225 31.58 17.15 9.43
N GLN A 226 32.02 16.27 8.51
CA GLN A 226 33.21 16.50 7.67
C GLN A 226 32.98 17.49 6.52
N HIS A 227 31.75 17.52 5.97
CA HIS A 227 31.33 18.33 4.83
C HIS A 227 29.97 18.99 5.10
N PRO A 228 29.93 20.00 5.98
CA PRO A 228 28.69 20.62 6.46
C PRO A 228 27.92 21.37 5.37
N GLU A 229 28.59 21.78 4.28
CA GLU A 229 28.01 22.50 3.14
C GLU A 229 27.46 21.57 2.05
N ASP A 230 27.61 20.24 2.17
CA ASP A 230 27.16 19.30 1.14
C ASP A 230 25.65 18.99 1.30
N ALA A 231 24.82 19.62 0.46
CA ALA A 231 23.38 19.39 0.38
C ALA A 231 23.01 17.91 0.11
N ASN A 232 23.83 17.17 -0.66
CA ASN A 232 23.55 15.78 -0.98
C ASN A 232 23.64 14.88 0.25
N LYS A 233 24.54 15.13 1.19
CA LYS A 233 24.69 14.35 2.42
C LYS A 233 23.45 14.51 3.32
N ARG A 234 22.98 15.74 3.48
CA ARG A 234 21.75 16.04 4.23
C ARG A 234 20.53 15.41 3.55
N PHE A 235 20.44 15.52 2.24
CA PHE A 235 19.37 14.88 1.48
C PHE A 235 19.41 13.35 1.62
N ALA A 236 20.59 12.73 1.55
CA ALA A 236 20.75 11.29 1.75
C ALA A 236 20.22 10.87 3.13
N ARG A 237 20.61 11.59 4.21
CA ARG A 237 20.14 11.30 5.57
C ARG A 237 18.64 11.52 5.72
N SER A 238 18.08 12.54 5.07
CA SER A 238 16.64 12.79 5.08
C SER A 238 15.82 11.65 4.48
N LEU A 239 16.36 10.95 3.47
CA LEU A 239 15.70 9.77 2.89
C LEU A 239 15.68 8.60 3.87
N ASP A 240 16.76 8.39 4.61
CA ASP A 240 16.81 7.36 5.65
C ASP A 240 15.84 7.69 6.80
N TYR A 241 15.82 8.95 7.28
CA TYR A 241 14.85 9.41 8.27
C TYR A 241 13.39 9.21 7.80
N TYR A 242 13.10 9.55 6.54
CA TYR A 242 11.77 9.33 5.98
C TYR A 242 11.37 7.85 6.02
N LEU A 243 12.28 6.93 5.66
CA LEU A 243 12.02 5.50 5.63
C LEU A 243 11.80 4.90 7.01
N VAL A 244 12.47 5.42 8.05
CA VAL A 244 12.22 5.01 9.44
C VAL A 244 11.08 5.81 10.10
N GLN A 245 10.33 6.62 9.33
CA GLN A 245 9.19 7.43 9.75
C GLN A 245 9.52 8.57 10.73
N ASP A 246 10.77 8.98 10.79
CA ASP A 246 11.20 10.17 11.51
C ASP A 246 11.10 11.42 10.62
N TRP A 247 9.85 11.85 10.39
CA TRP A 247 9.57 12.94 9.46
C TRP A 247 10.07 14.30 9.93
N GLU A 248 10.19 14.50 11.25
CA GLU A 248 10.70 15.76 11.82
C GLU A 248 12.17 15.96 11.47
N ASN A 249 13.02 14.97 11.74
CA ASN A 249 14.43 15.04 11.39
C ASN A 249 14.65 15.03 9.87
N ALA A 250 13.81 14.34 9.10
CA ALA A 250 13.84 14.42 7.65
C ALA A 250 13.59 15.85 7.14
N LEU A 251 12.62 16.59 7.71
CA LEU A 251 12.32 17.97 7.34
C LEU A 251 13.44 18.94 7.74
N VAL A 252 14.08 18.73 8.90
CA VAL A 252 15.26 19.51 9.31
C VAL A 252 16.37 19.37 8.27
N ASP A 253 16.74 18.16 7.91
CA ASP A 253 17.78 17.89 6.91
C ASP A 253 17.45 18.48 5.53
N LEU A 254 16.18 18.43 5.11
CA LEU A 254 15.75 19.03 3.84
C LEU A 254 15.81 20.56 3.86
N ASN A 255 15.50 21.20 4.99
CA ASN A 255 15.67 22.63 5.16
C ASN A 255 17.14 23.02 5.06
N ASP A 256 18.00 22.32 5.81
CA ASP A 256 19.44 22.55 5.80
C ASP A 256 20.05 22.30 4.40
N ALA A 257 19.57 21.27 3.68
CA ALA A 257 20.02 21.01 2.32
C ALA A 257 19.68 22.17 1.36
N ILE A 258 18.51 22.79 1.53
CA ILE A 258 18.08 23.95 0.74
C ILE A 258 18.90 25.22 1.14
N GLU A 259 19.26 25.35 2.41
CA GLU A 259 20.13 26.44 2.85
C GLU A 259 21.53 26.30 2.26
N CYS A 260 22.08 25.09 2.16
CA CYS A 260 23.36 24.82 1.51
C CYS A 260 23.32 25.07 0.00
N ASP A 261 22.24 24.66 -0.66
CA ASP A 261 22.04 24.83 -2.12
C ASP A 261 20.57 25.15 -2.43
N SER A 262 20.28 26.44 -2.62
CA SER A 262 18.91 26.91 -2.95
C SER A 262 18.41 26.48 -4.34
N THR A 263 19.26 25.85 -5.15
CA THR A 263 18.89 25.25 -6.46
C THR A 263 18.72 23.74 -6.40
N PHE A 264 18.89 23.13 -5.22
CA PHE A 264 18.82 21.67 -5.05
C PHE A 264 17.37 21.17 -5.10
N MET A 265 16.86 20.97 -6.30
CA MET A 265 15.49 20.56 -6.60
C MET A 265 14.99 19.35 -5.77
N PRO A 266 15.78 18.26 -5.56
CA PRO A 266 15.29 17.09 -4.83
C PRO A 266 14.83 17.37 -3.41
N ALA A 267 15.47 18.34 -2.71
CA ALA A 267 15.10 18.70 -1.36
C ALA A 267 13.73 19.38 -1.29
N TYR A 268 13.44 20.31 -2.20
CA TYR A 268 12.11 20.93 -2.30
C TYR A 268 11.04 19.89 -2.60
N PHE A 269 11.31 18.98 -3.55
CA PHE A 269 10.36 17.95 -3.92
C PHE A 269 9.99 17.07 -2.73
N ASN A 270 10.97 16.50 -2.03
CA ASN A 270 10.71 15.64 -0.88
C ASN A 270 10.13 16.41 0.31
N ARG A 271 10.57 17.65 0.56
CA ARG A 271 10.01 18.47 1.64
C ARG A 271 8.51 18.71 1.47
N ALA A 272 8.08 19.00 0.24
CA ALA A 272 6.67 19.14 -0.07
C ALA A 272 5.86 17.90 0.30
N ILE A 273 6.36 16.71 -0.06
CA ILE A 273 5.61 15.46 0.14
C ILE A 273 5.61 15.03 1.61
N ILE A 274 6.73 15.17 2.31
CA ILE A 274 6.81 14.84 3.74
C ILE A 274 5.90 15.77 4.56
N ARG A 275 5.86 17.07 4.28
CA ARG A 275 4.89 18.00 4.89
C ARG A 275 3.45 17.60 4.61
N TYR A 276 3.14 17.22 3.37
CA TYR A 276 1.80 16.78 3.01
C TYR A 276 1.39 15.55 3.82
N LYS A 277 2.25 14.53 3.92
CA LYS A 277 1.99 13.32 4.71
C LYS A 277 1.80 13.62 6.19
N GLN A 278 2.63 14.49 6.75
CA GLN A 278 2.50 14.89 8.14
C GLN A 278 1.15 15.56 8.42
N LEU A 279 0.68 16.43 7.50
CA LEU A 279 -0.65 17.04 7.61
C LEU A 279 -1.79 16.03 7.50
N GLU A 280 -1.71 15.09 6.55
CA GLU A 280 -2.72 14.05 6.41
C GLU A 280 -2.78 13.14 7.65
N PHE A 281 -1.63 12.80 8.22
CA PHE A 281 -1.57 12.03 9.47
C PHE A 281 -2.21 12.79 10.64
N GLN A 282 -1.89 14.07 10.81
CA GLN A 282 -2.50 14.92 11.83
C GLN A 282 -4.03 15.03 11.68
N LYS A 283 -4.56 15.06 10.46
CA LYS A 283 -6.01 15.06 10.21
C LYS A 283 -6.68 13.79 10.71
N VAL A 284 -6.07 12.63 10.46
CA VAL A 284 -6.62 11.34 10.89
C VAL A 284 -6.65 11.27 12.43
N GLU A 285 -5.55 11.62 13.10
CA GLU A 285 -5.51 11.64 14.57
C GLU A 285 -6.55 12.56 15.19
N GLN A 286 -6.84 13.68 14.54
CA GLN A 286 -7.83 14.65 15.03
C GLN A 286 -9.26 14.17 14.83
N GLN A 287 -9.56 13.47 13.74
CA GLN A 287 -10.87 12.86 13.51
C GLN A 287 -11.17 11.76 14.54
N GLU A 288 -10.19 10.99 14.95
CA GLU A 288 -10.34 9.97 15.99
C GLU A 288 -10.59 10.57 17.39
N GLN A 289 -10.14 11.79 17.64
CA GLN A 289 -10.27 12.47 18.94
C GLN A 289 -11.55 13.34 19.06
N GLU A 290 -12.46 13.30 18.08
CA GLU A 290 -13.71 14.10 18.04
C GLU A 290 -13.51 15.61 18.39
N ARG A 291 -12.32 16.15 18.15
CA ARG A 291 -12.04 17.56 18.47
C ARG A 291 -12.62 18.45 17.38
N GLN A 292 -13.47 19.39 17.79
CA GLN A 292 -13.92 20.48 16.91
C GLN A 292 -12.69 21.26 16.42
N SER A 293 -12.54 21.35 15.10
CA SER A 293 -11.47 22.15 14.49
C SER A 293 -11.66 23.62 14.85
N SER A 294 -10.68 24.22 15.50
CA SER A 294 -10.65 25.66 15.77
C SER A 294 -10.29 26.45 14.50
N ASP A 295 -10.71 27.73 14.42
CA ASP A 295 -10.33 28.62 13.31
C ASP A 295 -8.81 28.73 13.16
N HIS A 296 -8.07 28.67 14.26
CA HIS A 296 -6.60 28.66 14.26
C HIS A 296 -6.03 27.44 13.55
N GLN A 297 -6.65 26.28 13.72
CA GLN A 297 -6.20 25.05 13.08
C GLN A 297 -6.46 25.05 11.58
N PHE A 298 -7.61 25.57 11.16
CA PHE A 298 -7.90 25.76 9.74
C PHE A 298 -6.89 26.70 9.07
N MET A 299 -6.54 27.81 9.73
CA MET A 299 -5.54 28.76 9.23
C MET A 299 -4.13 28.13 9.17
N TYR A 300 -3.75 27.33 10.18
CA TYR A 300 -2.49 26.59 10.19
C TYR A 300 -2.41 25.62 9.00
N MET A 301 -3.40 24.76 8.81
CA MET A 301 -3.43 23.81 7.69
C MET A 301 -3.36 24.52 6.34
N LYS A 302 -4.10 25.62 6.17
CA LYS A 302 -4.06 26.41 4.94
C LYS A 302 -2.65 26.99 4.69
N SER A 303 -1.97 27.45 5.73
CA SER A 303 -0.58 27.94 5.64
C SER A 303 0.36 26.84 5.18
N GLU A 304 0.26 25.65 5.77
CA GLU A 304 1.09 24.49 5.41
C GLU A 304 0.86 24.04 3.95
N TYR A 305 -0.39 23.97 3.49
CA TYR A 305 -0.66 23.70 2.08
C TYR A 305 -0.05 24.73 1.13
N ASN A 306 -0.02 26.01 1.52
CA ASN A 306 0.65 27.03 0.73
C ASN A 306 2.17 26.83 0.69
N LEU A 307 2.80 26.37 1.79
CA LEU A 307 4.22 26.02 1.80
C LEU A 307 4.54 24.83 0.90
N ILE A 308 3.68 23.79 0.95
CA ILE A 308 3.81 22.63 0.05
C ILE A 308 3.71 23.07 -1.41
N LYS A 309 2.72 23.93 -1.73
CA LYS A 309 2.57 24.47 -3.08
C LYS A 309 3.80 25.24 -3.53
N LYS A 310 4.36 26.12 -2.67
CA LYS A 310 5.57 26.89 -2.98
C LYS A 310 6.78 25.99 -3.27
N ASP A 311 6.94 24.91 -2.50
CA ASP A 311 8.01 23.94 -2.76
C ASP A 311 7.84 23.26 -4.12
N LEU A 312 6.62 22.82 -4.48
CA LEU A 312 6.34 22.24 -5.79
C LEU A 312 6.49 23.25 -6.94
N ASP A 313 6.05 24.49 -6.73
CA ASP A 313 6.26 25.60 -7.69
C ASP A 313 7.78 25.83 -7.93
N LYS A 314 8.59 25.75 -6.86
CA LYS A 314 10.05 25.87 -6.97
C LYS A 314 10.68 24.69 -7.70
N VAL A 315 10.19 23.49 -7.49
CA VAL A 315 10.61 22.29 -8.27
C VAL A 315 10.36 22.51 -9.76
N ILE A 316 9.19 23.00 -10.13
CA ILE A 316 8.82 23.26 -11.54
C ILE A 316 9.66 24.40 -12.14
N GLU A 317 9.96 25.42 -11.35
CA GLU A 317 10.88 26.51 -11.79
C GLU A 317 12.28 25.96 -12.11
N LEU A 318 12.82 25.08 -11.23
CA LEU A 318 14.16 24.51 -11.39
C LEU A 318 14.23 23.38 -12.42
N ALA A 319 13.13 22.68 -12.63
CA ALA A 319 13.01 21.50 -13.52
C ALA A 319 11.63 21.48 -14.23
N PRO A 320 11.42 22.30 -15.29
CA PRO A 320 10.12 22.44 -15.91
C PRO A 320 9.59 21.17 -16.61
N ASP A 321 10.45 20.21 -16.91
CA ASP A 321 10.11 18.90 -17.49
C ASP A 321 10.02 17.77 -16.46
N PHE A 322 10.04 18.10 -15.13
CA PHE A 322 9.87 17.12 -14.08
C PHE A 322 8.39 16.83 -13.80
N ILE A 323 7.83 15.91 -14.58
CA ILE A 323 6.38 15.58 -14.62
C ILE A 323 5.76 15.29 -13.24
N HIS A 324 6.52 14.66 -12.32
CA HIS A 324 6.02 14.29 -10.99
C HIS A 324 5.70 15.49 -10.11
N ALA A 325 6.32 16.67 -10.35
CA ALA A 325 5.97 17.86 -9.62
C ALA A 325 4.58 18.39 -10.02
N TYR A 326 4.24 18.36 -11.29
CA TYR A 326 2.90 18.72 -11.78
C TYR A 326 1.85 17.75 -11.24
N TYR A 327 2.15 16.44 -11.29
CA TYR A 327 1.26 15.41 -10.72
C TYR A 327 1.00 15.64 -9.22
N ASN A 328 2.05 15.87 -8.43
CA ASN A 328 1.91 16.11 -7.00
C ASN A 328 1.18 17.42 -6.69
N ARG A 329 1.41 18.48 -7.49
CA ARG A 329 0.70 19.74 -7.36
C ARG A 329 -0.78 19.59 -7.72
N ALA A 330 -1.11 18.79 -8.73
CA ALA A 330 -2.49 18.44 -9.05
C ALA A 330 -3.18 17.70 -7.88
N ASN A 331 -2.51 16.71 -7.26
CA ASN A 331 -3.03 16.03 -6.09
C ASN A 331 -3.28 17.00 -4.92
N LEU A 332 -2.38 17.94 -4.69
CA LEU A 332 -2.56 18.99 -3.69
C LEU A 332 -3.79 19.87 -3.99
N LEU A 333 -3.96 20.27 -5.25
CA LEU A 333 -5.11 21.07 -5.68
C LEU A 333 -6.43 20.30 -5.52
N VAL A 334 -6.45 19.00 -5.75
CA VAL A 334 -7.61 18.13 -5.45
C VAL A 334 -7.93 18.15 -3.97
N THR A 335 -6.94 18.05 -3.10
CA THR A 335 -7.12 18.15 -1.65
C THR A 335 -7.69 19.51 -1.23
N LEU A 336 -7.29 20.58 -1.92
CA LEU A 336 -7.81 21.94 -1.73
C LEU A 336 -9.16 22.19 -2.44
N LYS A 337 -9.72 21.18 -3.12
CA LYS A 337 -10.95 21.23 -3.92
C LYS A 337 -10.91 22.19 -5.12
N ASP A 338 -9.73 22.60 -5.55
CA ASP A 338 -9.54 23.33 -6.79
C ASP A 338 -9.42 22.35 -7.97
N TYR A 339 -10.55 21.71 -8.28
CA TYR A 339 -10.62 20.64 -9.25
C TYR A 339 -10.30 21.08 -10.68
N ARG A 340 -10.61 22.32 -11.05
CA ARG A 340 -10.37 22.83 -12.41
C ARG A 340 -8.89 22.97 -12.66
N THR A 341 -8.19 23.68 -11.79
CA THR A 341 -6.74 23.83 -11.91
C THR A 341 -6.01 22.49 -11.79
N ALA A 342 -6.53 21.55 -10.95
CA ALA A 342 -5.98 20.20 -10.86
C ALA A 342 -6.08 19.44 -12.18
N ILE A 343 -7.20 19.55 -12.90
CA ILE A 343 -7.37 18.93 -14.22
C ILE A 343 -6.36 19.48 -15.21
N ASP A 344 -6.18 20.81 -15.26
CA ASP A 344 -5.19 21.46 -16.14
C ASP A 344 -3.75 20.95 -15.87
N GLU A 345 -3.42 20.71 -14.58
CA GLU A 345 -2.12 20.14 -14.21
C GLU A 345 -1.98 18.67 -14.65
N TYR A 346 -3.02 17.85 -14.45
CA TYR A 346 -3.00 16.47 -14.94
C TYR A 346 -2.96 16.41 -16.49
N ASP A 347 -3.59 17.34 -17.19
CA ASP A 347 -3.49 17.46 -18.65
C ASP A 347 -2.04 17.62 -19.07
N ARG A 348 -1.29 18.52 -18.42
CA ARG A 348 0.14 18.69 -18.67
C ARG A 348 0.94 17.43 -18.41
N VAL A 349 0.64 16.71 -17.29
CA VAL A 349 1.28 15.42 -16.99
C VAL A 349 1.05 14.41 -18.10
N ILE A 350 -0.18 14.30 -18.59
CA ILE A 350 -0.57 13.36 -19.65
C ILE A 350 0.02 13.75 -21.01
N GLU A 351 0.16 15.06 -21.30
CA GLU A 351 0.86 15.54 -22.47
C GLU A 351 2.34 15.16 -22.46
N MET A 352 3.01 15.26 -21.30
CA MET A 352 4.41 14.88 -21.13
C MET A 352 4.63 13.37 -21.11
N ASP A 353 3.73 12.59 -20.47
CA ASP A 353 3.76 11.13 -20.42
C ASP A 353 2.36 10.53 -20.62
N PRO A 354 1.98 10.21 -21.86
CA PRO A 354 0.68 9.60 -22.16
C PRO A 354 0.48 8.18 -21.62
N LYS A 355 1.51 7.60 -20.97
CA LYS A 355 1.43 6.26 -20.37
C LYS A 355 1.32 6.29 -18.84
N MET A 356 1.27 7.45 -18.23
CA MET A 356 1.16 7.59 -16.79
C MET A 356 -0.27 7.27 -16.32
N ALA A 357 -0.52 5.99 -15.98
CA ALA A 357 -1.82 5.47 -15.57
C ALA A 357 -2.41 6.21 -14.37
N ASP A 358 -1.56 6.58 -13.40
CA ASP A 358 -1.97 7.29 -12.18
C ASP A 358 -2.55 8.68 -12.47
N ALA A 359 -2.02 9.37 -13.49
CA ALA A 359 -2.53 10.69 -13.89
C ALA A 359 -3.95 10.58 -14.50
N TYR A 360 -4.19 9.60 -15.35
CA TYR A 360 -5.54 9.33 -15.86
C TYR A 360 -6.49 8.94 -14.74
N TYR A 361 -6.03 8.10 -13.79
CA TYR A 361 -6.86 7.68 -12.67
C TYR A 361 -7.30 8.88 -11.83
N ASN A 362 -6.37 9.72 -11.41
CA ASN A 362 -6.65 10.87 -10.54
C ASN A 362 -7.42 11.98 -11.30
N ARG A 363 -7.11 12.24 -12.58
CA ARG A 363 -7.89 13.17 -13.39
C ARG A 363 -9.33 12.66 -13.57
N GLY A 364 -9.50 11.36 -13.80
CA GLY A 364 -10.80 10.72 -13.89
C GLY A 364 -11.63 10.90 -12.62
N LEU A 365 -11.04 10.68 -11.44
CA LEU A 365 -11.69 10.96 -10.16
C LEU A 365 -12.03 12.44 -10.01
N THR A 366 -11.11 13.34 -10.41
CA THR A 366 -11.31 14.79 -10.32
C THR A 366 -12.47 15.26 -11.20
N HIS A 367 -12.61 14.70 -12.40
CA HIS A 367 -13.78 14.93 -13.25
C HIS A 367 -15.08 14.47 -12.58
N ILE A 368 -15.07 13.32 -11.92
CA ILE A 368 -16.25 12.82 -11.19
C ILE A 368 -16.59 13.77 -10.03
N TYR A 369 -15.61 14.24 -9.25
CA TYR A 369 -15.85 15.22 -8.18
C TYR A 369 -16.41 16.53 -8.69
N LEU A 370 -16.09 16.91 -9.93
CA LEU A 370 -16.64 18.09 -10.60
C LEU A 370 -18.03 17.85 -11.24
N GLY A 371 -18.54 16.60 -11.23
CA GLY A 371 -19.80 16.20 -11.84
C GLY A 371 -19.70 15.76 -13.31
N ASN A 372 -18.50 15.74 -13.89
CA ASN A 372 -18.24 15.38 -15.29
C ASN A 372 -18.05 13.86 -15.45
N ASN A 373 -19.05 13.06 -15.05
CA ASN A 373 -18.95 11.60 -14.97
C ASN A 373 -18.50 10.94 -16.28
N LYS A 374 -18.95 11.45 -17.44
CA LYS A 374 -18.57 10.87 -18.76
C LYS A 374 -17.07 10.94 -19.01
N GLN A 375 -16.46 12.10 -18.78
CA GLN A 375 -15.01 12.29 -18.92
C GLN A 375 -14.24 11.49 -17.87
N GLY A 376 -14.74 11.50 -16.63
CA GLY A 376 -14.16 10.71 -15.55
C GLY A 376 -14.10 9.21 -15.86
N ILE A 377 -15.18 8.63 -16.43
CA ILE A 377 -15.22 7.23 -16.85
C ILE A 377 -14.26 6.95 -18.01
N GLN A 378 -14.11 7.87 -18.96
CA GLN A 378 -13.17 7.73 -20.06
C GLN A 378 -11.72 7.66 -19.56
N ASP A 379 -11.35 8.57 -18.65
CA ASP A 379 -10.01 8.58 -18.04
C ASP A 379 -9.74 7.33 -17.19
N LEU A 380 -10.71 6.92 -16.38
CA LEU A 380 -10.60 5.68 -15.61
C LEU A 380 -10.46 4.44 -16.50
N SER A 381 -11.18 4.40 -17.63
CA SER A 381 -11.02 3.33 -18.63
C SER A 381 -9.61 3.32 -19.19
N LYS A 382 -9.06 4.49 -19.48
CA LYS A 382 -7.68 4.63 -19.98
C LYS A 382 -6.65 4.20 -18.93
N ALA A 383 -6.85 4.58 -17.66
CA ALA A 383 -6.02 4.12 -16.56
C ALA A 383 -6.02 2.59 -16.44
N GLY A 384 -7.20 1.96 -16.56
CA GLY A 384 -7.35 0.49 -16.59
C GLY A 384 -6.62 -0.19 -17.74
N GLU A 385 -6.70 0.36 -18.96
CA GLU A 385 -5.94 -0.10 -20.14
C GLU A 385 -4.42 -0.03 -19.92
N LEU A 386 -3.95 1.00 -19.20
CA LEU A 386 -2.56 1.19 -18.83
C LEU A 386 -2.10 0.36 -17.62
N GLY A 387 -2.96 -0.54 -17.10
CA GLY A 387 -2.62 -1.50 -16.04
C GLY A 387 -3.13 -1.13 -14.64
N LYS A 388 -3.80 0.02 -14.47
CA LYS A 388 -4.40 0.41 -13.18
C LYS A 388 -5.79 -0.22 -13.04
N TYR A 389 -5.84 -1.52 -12.80
CA TYR A 389 -7.09 -2.30 -12.77
C TYR A 389 -8.10 -1.87 -11.71
N SER A 390 -7.64 -1.23 -10.62
CA SER A 390 -8.54 -0.63 -9.61
C SER A 390 -9.51 0.40 -10.21
N ALA A 391 -9.18 1.00 -11.34
CA ALA A 391 -10.05 1.94 -12.06
C ALA A 391 -11.39 1.31 -12.49
N TYR A 392 -11.41 0.03 -12.84
CA TYR A 392 -12.64 -0.65 -13.26
C TYR A 392 -13.67 -0.78 -12.13
N ASN A 393 -13.20 -0.90 -10.88
CA ASN A 393 -14.10 -0.93 -9.71
C ASN A 393 -14.76 0.45 -9.50
N VAL A 394 -14.02 1.52 -9.74
CA VAL A 394 -14.56 2.89 -9.67
C VAL A 394 -15.60 3.12 -10.76
N ILE A 395 -15.31 2.72 -12.01
CA ILE A 395 -16.22 2.88 -13.16
C ILE A 395 -17.57 2.22 -12.84
N LYS A 396 -17.57 0.98 -12.37
CA LYS A 396 -18.81 0.26 -12.06
C LYS A 396 -19.70 1.03 -11.07
N ARG A 397 -19.11 1.63 -10.04
CA ARG A 397 -19.87 2.40 -9.04
C ARG A 397 -20.60 3.60 -9.63
N PHE A 398 -20.03 4.24 -10.66
CA PHE A 398 -20.61 5.42 -11.30
C PHE A 398 -21.46 5.10 -12.53
N THR A 399 -21.40 3.88 -13.07
CA THR A 399 -22.29 3.43 -14.16
C THR A 399 -23.57 2.78 -13.66
N GLU A 400 -23.60 2.18 -12.46
CA GLU A 400 -24.77 1.52 -11.88
C GLU A 400 -25.80 2.47 -11.24
N VAL A 401 -25.55 3.78 -11.19
CA VAL A 401 -26.47 4.81 -10.59
C VAL A 401 -27.58 5.25 -11.56
N LYS A 402 -27.74 4.59 -12.73
CA LYS A 402 -28.85 4.85 -13.66
C LYS A 402 -29.74 3.63 -13.81
N GLU A 403 -30.49 3.29 -12.75
CA GLU A 403 -31.79 2.59 -12.83
C GLU A 403 -32.65 2.95 -11.62
#